data_e72c6c3a34a9622d4483b4fede6b1512
#
_entry.id   e72c6c3a34a9622d4483b4fede6b1512
#
_cell.length_a   1.000
_cell.length_b   1.000
_cell.length_c   1.000
_cell.angle_alpha   90.00
_cell.angle_beta   90.00
_cell.angle_gamma   90.00
#
_symmetry.space_group_name_H-M   'P 1'
#
loop_
_entity.id
_entity.type
_entity.pdbx_description
1 polymer ?
#
loop_
_entity_poly.entity_id
_entity_poly.type
_entity_poly.pdbx_seq_one_letter_code
_entity_poly.pdbx_strand_id
1 'polypeptide(L)'
;RETTQSFPAMFWYASKLGDPSLLWNEKIFLTREDTHFTAEEERFLPIILIYGSRFDMKEVTPPVSKIWTGHGKVPVALIRTGWDKGEGFYVGIKGGTASANHAHMDAGSFVFEAQGVRWAQDLGMQEYYSLEKEGVRLWNGDQDGQRWDVFRYNNFVHNTLTVNGEKHQVKGAVPILATYTKDARLGASLDMTSLFGSNLKKATREVVLVKERYLQVTDQVQAAGQPASVRWTMVTSATPKLLDSHTIELTKEGKKLHVI
;
A
#
# COMPACT_ATOMS: atom_id res chain seq x y z
N ARG A 1 5.70 10.13 5.70
CA ARG A 1 4.73 10.67 6.68
C ARG A 1 5.43 10.77 8.02
N GLU A 2 5.25 11.86 8.73
CA GLU A 2 5.65 11.94 10.12
C GLU A 2 4.79 10.97 10.93
N THR A 3 5.41 10.25 11.87
CA THR A 3 4.69 9.38 12.80
C THR A 3 3.89 10.29 13.73
N THR A 4 2.57 10.22 13.64
CA THR A 4 1.66 11.06 14.43
C THR A 4 1.07 10.33 15.62
N GLN A 5 1.41 9.05 15.79
CA GLN A 5 0.84 8.16 16.79
C GLN A 5 1.88 7.15 17.24
N SER A 6 1.90 6.84 18.53
CA SER A 6 2.68 5.74 19.09
C SER A 6 2.00 4.39 18.83
N PHE A 7 2.81 3.36 18.65
CA PHE A 7 2.39 1.97 18.59
C PHE A 7 3.02 1.17 19.73
N PRO A 8 2.49 1.22 20.94
CA PRO A 8 3.08 0.63 22.13
C PRO A 8 3.43 -0.85 22.00
N ALA A 9 2.71 -1.61 21.18
CA ALA A 9 3.00 -3.00 20.88
C ALA A 9 4.41 -3.20 20.27
N MET A 10 4.98 -2.20 19.61
CA MET A 10 6.32 -2.28 19.03
C MET A 10 7.40 -2.45 20.10
N PHE A 11 7.21 -1.90 21.30
CA PHE A 11 8.12 -2.10 22.43
C PHE A 11 8.15 -3.57 22.88
N TRP A 12 6.98 -4.21 22.91
CA TRP A 12 6.90 -5.64 23.21
C TRP A 12 7.57 -6.48 22.11
N TYR A 13 7.31 -6.18 20.83
CA TYR A 13 7.93 -6.89 19.72
C TYR A 13 9.44 -6.71 19.71
N ALA A 14 9.94 -5.48 19.85
CA ALA A 14 11.37 -5.21 19.94
C ALA A 14 12.04 -6.01 21.07
N SER A 15 11.42 -6.04 22.25
CA SER A 15 11.89 -6.82 23.40
C SER A 15 11.85 -8.32 23.12
N LYS A 16 10.77 -8.82 22.50
CA LYS A 16 10.59 -10.25 22.24
C LYS A 16 11.53 -10.79 21.16
N LEU A 17 11.80 -9.98 20.14
CA LEU A 17 12.64 -10.36 19.00
C LEU A 17 14.12 -9.96 19.19
N GLY A 18 14.43 -9.17 20.20
CA GLY A 18 15.77 -8.64 20.44
C GLY A 18 16.21 -7.66 19.32
N ASP A 19 15.25 -7.00 18.68
CA ASP A 19 15.48 -6.07 17.58
C ASP A 19 15.05 -4.64 17.91
N PRO A 20 15.97 -3.79 18.41
CA PRO A 20 15.65 -2.41 18.76
C PRO A 20 15.31 -1.54 17.54
N SER A 21 15.66 -1.93 16.32
CA SER A 21 15.35 -1.15 15.12
C SER A 21 13.85 -1.00 14.88
N LEU A 22 13.04 -1.92 15.40
CA LEU A 22 11.57 -1.84 15.38
C LEU A 22 11.03 -0.60 16.11
N LEU A 23 11.84 0.00 16.99
CA LEU A 23 11.49 1.21 17.72
C LEU A 23 11.88 2.51 17.01
N TRP A 24 12.36 2.45 15.77
CA TRP A 24 12.80 3.64 15.05
C TRP A 24 11.69 4.70 14.93
N ASN A 25 10.48 4.32 14.55
CA ASN A 25 9.35 5.24 14.47
C ASN A 25 8.92 5.74 15.83
N GLU A 26 8.98 4.89 16.87
CA GLU A 26 8.69 5.27 18.25
C GLU A 26 9.71 6.29 18.77
N LYS A 27 10.99 6.11 18.44
CA LYS A 27 12.05 7.09 18.77
C LYS A 27 11.73 8.45 18.17
N ILE A 28 11.40 8.50 16.87
CA ILE A 28 11.03 9.74 16.16
C ILE A 28 9.82 10.39 16.85
N PHE A 29 8.78 9.60 17.16
CA PHE A 29 7.59 10.10 17.82
C PHE A 29 7.90 10.67 19.20
N LEU A 30 8.59 9.92 20.06
CA LEU A 30 8.87 10.29 21.46
C LEU A 30 9.86 11.43 21.60
N THR A 31 10.69 11.71 20.61
CA THR A 31 11.69 12.80 20.65
C THR A 31 11.20 14.12 20.07
N ARG A 32 9.98 14.17 19.58
CA ARG A 32 9.37 15.42 19.08
C ARG A 32 8.94 16.30 20.24
N GLU A 33 9.16 17.60 20.10
CA GLU A 33 8.76 18.59 21.11
C GLU A 33 7.23 18.75 21.22
N ASP A 34 6.51 18.46 20.14
CA ASP A 34 5.05 18.59 20.03
C ASP A 34 4.30 17.27 20.25
N THR A 35 4.95 16.25 20.82
CA THR A 35 4.33 14.95 21.07
C THR A 35 3.26 15.04 22.13
N HIS A 36 2.05 14.63 21.77
CA HIS A 36 0.93 14.47 22.68
C HIS A 36 0.36 13.06 22.55
N PHE A 37 0.14 12.43 23.69
CA PHE A 37 -0.60 11.17 23.72
C PHE A 37 -2.10 11.48 23.77
N THR A 38 -2.88 10.75 22.97
CA THR A 38 -4.34 10.78 23.09
C THR A 38 -4.77 10.04 24.35
N ALA A 39 -5.98 10.30 24.85
CA ALA A 39 -6.53 9.57 26.01
C ALA A 39 -6.59 8.05 25.79
N GLU A 40 -6.69 7.59 24.55
CA GLU A 40 -6.64 6.18 24.20
C GLU A 40 -5.21 5.62 24.29
N GLU A 41 -4.23 6.38 23.87
CA GLU A 41 -2.81 5.99 23.91
C GLU A 41 -2.27 5.99 25.34
N GLU A 42 -2.72 6.91 26.21
CA GLU A 42 -2.32 6.97 27.62
C GLU A 42 -2.55 5.65 28.37
N ARG A 43 -3.58 4.91 28.01
CA ARG A 43 -3.85 3.58 28.60
C ARG A 43 -2.75 2.57 28.34
N PHE A 44 -1.96 2.76 27.30
CA PHE A 44 -0.88 1.87 26.91
C PHE A 44 0.51 2.34 27.35
N LEU A 45 0.62 3.52 27.99
CA LEU A 45 1.89 4.00 28.57
C LEU A 45 2.60 2.98 29.46
N PRO A 46 1.90 2.19 30.30
CA PRO A 46 2.56 1.14 31.08
C PRO A 46 3.31 0.11 30.21
N ILE A 47 2.81 -0.21 29.02
CA ILE A 47 3.48 -1.12 28.09
C ILE A 47 4.79 -0.51 27.60
N ILE A 48 4.76 0.78 27.24
CA ILE A 48 5.96 1.54 26.84
C ILE A 48 7.00 1.54 27.97
N LEU A 49 6.59 1.81 29.21
CA LEU A 49 7.48 1.83 30.35
C LEU A 49 8.08 0.46 30.67
N ILE A 50 7.25 -0.60 30.68
CA ILE A 50 7.68 -1.96 31.04
C ILE A 50 8.68 -2.52 30.01
N TYR A 51 8.35 -2.40 28.71
CA TYR A 51 9.18 -2.99 27.67
C TYR A 51 10.21 -2.01 27.12
N GLY A 52 9.92 -0.70 27.12
CA GLY A 52 10.81 0.35 26.64
C GLY A 52 11.99 0.61 27.57
N SER A 53 11.86 0.37 28.89
CA SER A 53 12.95 0.53 29.87
C SER A 53 14.20 -0.33 29.57
N ARG A 54 14.06 -1.29 28.66
CA ARG A 54 15.16 -2.19 28.25
C ARG A 54 16.03 -1.60 27.13
N PHE A 55 15.60 -0.49 26.53
CA PHE A 55 16.25 0.11 25.35
C PHE A 55 16.72 1.53 25.68
N ASP A 56 17.95 1.84 25.32
CA ASP A 56 18.35 3.24 25.20
C ASP A 56 17.87 3.77 23.83
N MET A 57 16.89 4.65 23.87
CA MET A 57 16.31 5.22 22.65
C MET A 57 17.32 6.03 21.83
N LYS A 58 18.42 6.49 22.42
CA LYS A 58 19.49 7.18 21.67
C LYS A 58 20.23 6.23 20.76
N GLU A 59 20.37 4.97 21.16
CA GLU A 59 21.08 3.95 20.39
C GLU A 59 20.21 3.23 19.35
N VAL A 60 18.90 3.47 19.35
CA VAL A 60 18.01 2.92 18.34
C VAL A 60 18.37 3.49 16.97
N THR A 61 18.68 2.61 16.02
CA THR A 61 18.99 2.92 14.62
C THR A 61 17.89 2.41 13.71
N PRO A 62 17.75 2.95 12.50
CA PRO A 62 16.73 2.46 11.56
C PRO A 62 16.99 1.00 11.17
N PRO A 63 15.93 0.25 10.77
CA PRO A 63 16.06 -1.11 10.27
C PRO A 63 16.99 -1.20 9.07
N VAL A 64 17.84 -2.22 9.03
CA VAL A 64 18.72 -2.52 7.89
C VAL A 64 17.93 -3.14 6.74
N SER A 65 16.89 -3.93 7.05
CA SER A 65 16.00 -4.50 6.03
C SER A 65 15.29 -3.39 5.26
N LYS A 66 15.24 -3.54 3.94
CA LYS A 66 14.54 -2.61 3.04
C LYS A 66 13.20 -3.14 2.55
N ILE A 67 12.87 -4.40 2.84
CA ILE A 67 11.61 -5.01 2.44
C ILE A 67 11.05 -5.89 3.56
N TRP A 68 9.74 -5.80 3.73
CA TRP A 68 8.95 -6.60 4.68
C TRP A 68 7.75 -7.18 3.97
N THR A 69 7.36 -8.37 4.36
CA THR A 69 6.18 -9.06 3.82
C THR A 69 5.23 -9.44 4.94
N GLY A 70 3.96 -9.10 4.74
CA GLY A 70 2.86 -9.60 5.56
C GLY A 70 2.15 -10.73 4.84
N HIS A 71 1.89 -11.81 5.56
CA HIS A 71 1.18 -12.98 5.05
C HIS A 71 -0.27 -13.02 5.55
N GLY A 72 -1.10 -13.85 4.95
CA GLY A 72 -2.49 -14.04 5.35
C GLY A 72 -3.47 -13.78 4.21
N LYS A 73 -4.73 -13.50 4.56
CA LYS A 73 -5.83 -13.30 3.60
C LYS A 73 -5.61 -12.06 2.72
N VAL A 74 -4.90 -11.07 3.24
CA VAL A 74 -4.52 -9.83 2.52
C VAL A 74 -3.00 -9.67 2.63
N PRO A 75 -2.22 -10.41 1.82
CA PRO A 75 -0.77 -10.30 1.84
C PRO A 75 -0.31 -8.93 1.32
N VAL A 76 0.79 -8.44 1.88
CA VAL A 76 1.41 -7.16 1.50
C VAL A 76 2.92 -7.30 1.37
N ALA A 77 3.53 -6.47 0.54
CA ALA A 77 4.97 -6.24 0.56
C ALA A 77 5.23 -4.74 0.70
N LEU A 78 6.11 -4.37 1.60
CA LEU A 78 6.45 -2.99 1.92
C LEU A 78 7.95 -2.80 1.68
N ILE A 79 8.31 -1.81 0.89
CA ILE A 79 9.70 -1.44 0.63
C ILE A 79 9.94 -0.04 1.17
N ARG A 80 11.07 0.13 1.87
CA ARG A 80 11.54 1.43 2.33
C ARG A 80 13.05 1.49 2.27
N THR A 81 13.62 2.53 1.64
CA THR A 81 15.06 2.64 1.44
C THR A 81 15.71 3.84 2.14
N GLY A 82 14.90 4.73 2.71
CA GLY A 82 15.35 5.86 3.51
C GLY A 82 14.43 6.09 4.70
N TRP A 83 14.98 6.60 5.80
CA TRP A 83 14.26 6.78 7.05
C TRP A 83 14.12 8.24 7.46
N ASP A 84 14.95 9.12 6.91
CA ASP A 84 14.85 10.56 7.14
C ASP A 84 13.76 11.19 6.27
N LYS A 85 13.30 12.36 6.70
CA LYS A 85 12.21 13.06 6.02
C LYS A 85 12.60 13.44 4.59
N GLY A 86 11.84 12.94 3.64
CA GLY A 86 12.06 13.23 2.21
C GLY A 86 13.15 12.40 1.55
N GLU A 87 13.74 11.45 2.26
CA GLU A 87 14.75 10.55 1.71
C GLU A 87 14.17 9.22 1.25
N GLY A 88 14.88 8.61 0.31
CA GLY A 88 14.61 7.25 -0.18
C GLY A 88 13.26 7.11 -0.88
N PHE A 89 12.86 5.86 -0.95
CA PHE A 89 11.63 5.41 -1.58
C PHE A 89 10.75 4.66 -0.59
N TYR A 90 9.45 4.79 -0.76
CA TYR A 90 8.47 3.91 -0.12
C TYR A 90 7.56 3.31 -1.19
N VAL A 91 7.43 1.99 -1.17
CA VAL A 91 6.49 1.24 -2.02
C VAL A 91 5.67 0.32 -1.14
N GLY A 92 4.36 0.41 -1.24
CA GLY A 92 3.44 -0.57 -0.67
C GLY A 92 2.78 -1.34 -1.80
N ILE A 93 2.75 -2.67 -1.70
CA ILE A 93 2.14 -3.57 -2.68
C ILE A 93 1.10 -4.40 -1.94
N LYS A 94 -0.10 -4.48 -2.48
CA LYS A 94 -1.22 -5.17 -1.84
C LYS A 94 -1.75 -6.31 -2.70
N GLY A 95 -1.76 -7.51 -2.14
CA GLY A 95 -2.54 -8.63 -2.64
C GLY A 95 -3.91 -8.72 -1.97
N GLY A 96 -4.47 -9.92 -1.86
CA GLY A 96 -5.67 -10.20 -1.11
C GLY A 96 -6.94 -10.31 -1.93
N THR A 97 -8.07 -10.05 -1.31
CA THR A 97 -9.40 -10.31 -1.89
C THR A 97 -10.42 -9.31 -1.37
N ALA A 98 -11.37 -8.91 -2.22
CA ALA A 98 -12.49 -8.07 -1.83
C ALA A 98 -13.46 -8.78 -0.85
N SER A 99 -13.40 -10.12 -0.76
CA SER A 99 -14.20 -10.89 0.20
C SER A 99 -13.64 -10.87 1.64
N ALA A 100 -12.52 -10.18 1.88
CA ALA A 100 -12.05 -9.93 3.24
C ALA A 100 -12.92 -8.88 3.93
N ASN A 101 -13.00 -8.94 5.26
CA ASN A 101 -13.76 -7.95 6.02
C ASN A 101 -13.20 -6.55 5.79
N HIS A 102 -14.07 -5.56 5.59
CA HIS A 102 -13.73 -4.16 5.27
C HIS A 102 -12.88 -3.94 4.00
N ALA A 103 -12.70 -4.95 3.15
CA ALA A 103 -11.87 -4.85 1.96
C ALA A 103 -12.52 -4.00 0.85
N HIS A 104 -11.66 -3.56 -0.07
CA HIS A 104 -12.02 -2.93 -1.35
C HIS A 104 -11.63 -3.84 -2.51
N MET A 105 -12.05 -3.51 -3.73
CA MET A 105 -11.57 -4.16 -4.96
C MET A 105 -10.23 -3.56 -5.38
N ASP A 106 -9.25 -3.58 -4.49
CA ASP A 106 -7.94 -2.93 -4.61
C ASP A 106 -6.77 -3.93 -4.64
N ALA A 107 -7.05 -5.21 -4.76
CA ALA A 107 -6.01 -6.23 -4.87
C ALA A 107 -5.18 -6.02 -6.14
N GLY A 108 -3.86 -6.21 -6.04
CA GLY A 108 -2.90 -5.87 -7.08
C GLY A 108 -2.50 -4.39 -7.13
N SER A 109 -3.00 -3.55 -6.22
CA SER A 109 -2.64 -2.14 -6.15
C SER A 109 -1.28 -1.91 -5.50
N PHE A 110 -0.73 -0.74 -5.75
CA PHE A 110 0.49 -0.26 -5.14
C PHE A 110 0.38 1.23 -4.74
N VAL A 111 1.22 1.65 -3.84
CA VAL A 111 1.48 3.07 -3.54
C VAL A 111 2.96 3.35 -3.70
N PHE A 112 3.30 4.59 -4.06
CA PHE A 112 4.68 4.98 -4.32
C PHE A 112 4.99 6.37 -3.80
N GLU A 113 6.08 6.46 -3.02
CA GLU A 113 6.68 7.72 -2.59
C GLU A 113 8.14 7.79 -3.03
N ALA A 114 8.54 8.96 -3.44
CA ALA A 114 9.93 9.31 -3.72
C ALA A 114 10.17 10.77 -3.36
N GLN A 115 11.31 11.07 -2.78
CA GLN A 115 11.70 12.44 -2.37
C GLN A 115 10.64 13.10 -1.43
N GLY A 116 10.00 12.30 -0.57
CA GLY A 116 8.97 12.77 0.35
C GLY A 116 7.60 13.08 -0.28
N VAL A 117 7.43 12.84 -1.58
CA VAL A 117 6.17 13.06 -2.30
C VAL A 117 5.48 11.72 -2.58
N ARG A 118 4.19 11.61 -2.24
CA ARG A 118 3.33 10.50 -2.62
C ARG A 118 2.86 10.71 -4.06
N TRP A 119 3.46 9.94 -4.99
CA TRP A 119 3.19 10.00 -6.42
C TRP A 119 2.03 9.10 -6.85
N ALA A 120 2.04 7.85 -6.41
CA ALA A 120 0.91 6.95 -6.54
C ALA A 120 0.26 6.78 -5.17
N GLN A 121 -1.02 7.12 -5.06
CA GLN A 121 -1.76 7.11 -3.81
C GLN A 121 -2.96 6.19 -3.86
N ASP A 122 -3.49 5.80 -2.71
CA ASP A 122 -4.79 5.21 -2.53
C ASP A 122 -5.71 6.22 -1.85
N LEU A 123 -6.98 6.26 -2.24
CA LEU A 123 -7.96 7.20 -1.69
C LEU A 123 -8.45 6.80 -0.30
N GLY A 124 -8.14 5.59 0.13
CA GLY A 124 -8.62 5.06 1.41
C GLY A 124 -10.13 4.81 1.43
N MET A 125 -10.66 4.69 2.63
CA MET A 125 -12.08 4.44 2.82
C MET A 125 -12.95 5.70 2.63
N GLN A 126 -14.21 5.47 2.28
CA GLN A 126 -15.30 6.42 2.53
C GLN A 126 -15.82 6.16 3.94
N GLU A 127 -16.14 7.22 4.66
CA GLU A 127 -16.69 7.09 6.02
C GLU A 127 -18.04 6.35 5.98
N TYR A 128 -18.19 5.30 6.80
CA TYR A 128 -19.31 4.36 6.73
C TYR A 128 -20.64 5.01 7.09
N TYR A 129 -20.67 5.82 8.14
CA TYR A 129 -21.89 6.48 8.57
C TYR A 129 -22.47 7.38 7.45
N SER A 130 -21.61 8.04 6.68
CA SER A 130 -22.06 8.89 5.57
C SER A 130 -22.77 8.08 4.47
N LEU A 131 -22.34 6.84 4.24
CA LEU A 131 -22.94 5.94 3.25
C LEU A 131 -24.22 5.31 3.78
N GLU A 132 -24.23 4.85 5.02
CA GLU A 132 -25.39 4.23 5.67
C GLU A 132 -26.54 5.22 5.84
N LYS A 133 -26.24 6.48 6.15
CA LYS A 133 -27.21 7.56 6.22
C LYS A 133 -27.95 7.79 4.89
N GLU A 134 -27.26 7.61 3.78
CA GLU A 134 -27.84 7.68 2.43
C GLU A 134 -28.49 6.36 1.97
N GLY A 135 -28.64 5.38 2.86
CA GLY A 135 -29.31 4.11 2.61
C GLY A 135 -28.49 3.08 1.81
N VAL A 136 -27.18 3.27 1.69
CA VAL A 136 -26.29 2.30 1.01
C VAL A 136 -26.21 1.02 1.83
N ARG A 137 -26.55 -0.12 1.23
CA ARG A 137 -26.38 -1.44 1.85
C ARG A 137 -24.91 -1.86 1.83
N LEU A 138 -24.12 -1.19 2.67
CA LEU A 138 -22.66 -1.23 2.71
C LEU A 138 -22.10 -2.63 3.01
N TRP A 139 -22.85 -3.43 3.79
CA TRP A 139 -22.39 -4.74 4.27
C TRP A 139 -22.79 -5.90 3.35
N ASN A 140 -23.47 -5.62 2.24
CA ASN A 140 -23.67 -6.61 1.20
C ASN A 140 -22.39 -6.78 0.38
N GLY A 141 -21.65 -7.86 0.64
CA GLY A 141 -20.41 -8.23 -0.05
C GLY A 141 -20.59 -9.13 -1.27
N ASP A 142 -21.83 -9.36 -1.74
CA ASP A 142 -22.07 -10.10 -2.98
C ASP A 142 -21.51 -9.35 -4.20
N GLN A 143 -21.31 -10.05 -5.32
CA GLN A 143 -20.73 -9.46 -6.55
C GLN A 143 -21.51 -8.21 -7.02
N ASP A 144 -22.83 -8.24 -6.89
CA ASP A 144 -23.73 -7.15 -7.30
C ASP A 144 -24.14 -6.24 -6.12
N GLY A 145 -23.43 -6.33 -4.99
CA GLY A 145 -23.71 -5.53 -3.80
C GLY A 145 -23.45 -4.04 -4.02
N GLN A 146 -24.31 -3.18 -3.46
CA GLN A 146 -24.17 -1.73 -3.52
C GLN A 146 -22.84 -1.21 -2.96
N ARG A 147 -22.17 -1.99 -2.10
CA ARG A 147 -20.83 -1.68 -1.61
C ARG A 147 -19.89 -1.32 -2.77
N TRP A 148 -19.98 -2.05 -3.85
CA TRP A 148 -19.09 -1.91 -5.01
C TRP A 148 -19.49 -0.78 -5.97
N ASP A 149 -20.61 -0.12 -5.73
CA ASP A 149 -20.99 1.12 -6.43
C ASP A 149 -20.34 2.34 -5.78
N VAL A 150 -19.87 2.21 -4.54
CA VAL A 150 -19.14 3.27 -3.85
C VAL A 150 -17.82 3.53 -4.56
N PHE A 151 -17.57 4.78 -4.94
CA PHE A 151 -16.43 5.19 -5.75
C PHE A 151 -15.09 4.69 -5.22
N ARG A 152 -14.86 4.74 -3.90
CA ARG A 152 -13.59 4.35 -3.28
C ARG A 152 -13.46 2.85 -3.02
N TYR A 153 -14.47 2.03 -3.30
CA TYR A 153 -14.46 0.61 -2.95
C TYR A 153 -14.33 -0.32 -4.14
N ASN A 154 -14.58 0.17 -5.36
CA ASN A 154 -14.40 -0.61 -6.58
C ASN A 154 -13.00 -0.41 -7.20
N ASN A 155 -12.65 -1.24 -8.17
CA ASN A 155 -11.33 -1.24 -8.81
C ASN A 155 -11.03 -0.05 -9.73
N PHE A 156 -12.04 0.78 -10.05
CA PHE A 156 -11.86 1.83 -11.06
C PHE A 156 -10.95 2.98 -10.61
N VAL A 157 -10.74 3.11 -9.31
CA VAL A 157 -9.99 4.21 -8.68
C VAL A 157 -8.84 3.73 -7.79
N HIS A 158 -8.39 2.52 -7.99
CA HIS A 158 -7.19 1.99 -7.36
C HIS A 158 -6.06 1.81 -8.39
N ASN A 159 -4.82 1.70 -7.94
CA ASN A 159 -3.64 1.54 -8.79
C ASN A 159 -3.55 0.08 -9.30
N THR A 160 -4.53 -0.35 -10.06
CA THR A 160 -4.70 -1.72 -10.53
C THR A 160 -5.22 -1.76 -11.98
N LEU A 161 -5.52 -2.96 -12.47
CA LEU A 161 -6.08 -3.16 -13.80
C LEU A 161 -7.62 -3.21 -13.74
N THR A 162 -8.24 -2.69 -14.78
CA THR A 162 -9.65 -2.92 -15.07
C THR A 162 -9.76 -3.56 -16.46
N VAL A 163 -10.48 -4.66 -16.55
CA VAL A 163 -10.67 -5.41 -17.81
C VAL A 163 -12.12 -5.25 -18.27
N ASN A 164 -12.32 -4.94 -19.55
CA ASN A 164 -13.63 -4.72 -20.18
C ASN A 164 -14.55 -3.71 -19.46
N GLY A 165 -13.97 -2.83 -18.62
CA GLY A 165 -14.76 -1.90 -17.82
C GLY A 165 -15.51 -2.56 -16.66
N GLU A 166 -15.19 -3.80 -16.30
CA GLU A 166 -15.89 -4.57 -15.29
C GLU A 166 -15.26 -4.42 -13.89
N LYS A 167 -16.09 -4.64 -12.87
CA LYS A 167 -15.63 -4.75 -11.48
C LYS A 167 -14.85 -6.06 -11.29
N HIS A 168 -13.87 -6.05 -10.40
CA HIS A 168 -13.18 -7.27 -10.00
C HIS A 168 -14.13 -8.32 -9.41
N GLN A 169 -13.78 -9.59 -9.57
CA GLN A 169 -14.51 -10.67 -8.89
C GLN A 169 -14.30 -10.56 -7.39
N VAL A 170 -15.38 -10.43 -6.63
CA VAL A 170 -15.33 -10.31 -5.16
C VAL A 170 -14.62 -11.50 -4.52
N LYS A 171 -14.85 -12.72 -5.03
CA LYS A 171 -14.22 -13.93 -4.55
C LYS A 171 -12.82 -14.16 -5.13
N GLY A 172 -12.38 -13.32 -6.07
CA GLY A 172 -11.02 -13.36 -6.60
C GLY A 172 -10.01 -13.10 -5.49
N ALA A 173 -8.88 -13.77 -5.55
CA ALA A 173 -7.79 -13.63 -4.58
C ALA A 173 -6.45 -13.45 -5.29
N VAL A 174 -5.65 -12.53 -4.80
CA VAL A 174 -4.34 -12.15 -5.36
C VAL A 174 -3.25 -12.55 -4.37
N PRO A 175 -2.63 -13.72 -4.53
CA PRO A 175 -1.45 -14.07 -3.77
C PRO A 175 -0.21 -13.30 -4.22
N ILE A 176 0.73 -13.08 -3.31
CA ILE A 176 2.11 -12.74 -3.66
C ILE A 176 2.82 -14.04 -4.03
N LEU A 177 3.31 -14.12 -5.27
CA LEU A 177 4.00 -15.30 -5.80
C LEU A 177 5.46 -15.35 -5.38
N ALA A 178 6.12 -14.20 -5.41
CA ALA A 178 7.53 -14.07 -5.05
C ALA A 178 7.83 -12.66 -4.55
N THR A 179 8.87 -12.54 -3.73
CA THR A 179 9.45 -11.28 -3.29
C THR A 179 10.89 -11.17 -3.74
N TYR A 180 11.27 -9.97 -4.17
CA TYR A 180 12.62 -9.64 -4.61
C TYR A 180 13.30 -8.84 -3.51
N THR A 181 14.37 -9.40 -2.93
CA THR A 181 14.99 -8.88 -1.69
C THR A 181 16.42 -8.39 -1.88
N LYS A 182 16.96 -8.51 -3.11
CA LYS A 182 18.32 -8.03 -3.44
C LYS A 182 18.26 -6.56 -3.84
N ASP A 183 19.24 -5.76 -3.43
CA ASP A 183 19.28 -4.31 -3.64
C ASP A 183 19.07 -3.87 -5.10
N ALA A 184 19.45 -4.67 -6.07
CA ALA A 184 19.19 -4.37 -7.47
C ALA A 184 17.69 -4.46 -7.85
N ARG A 185 16.89 -5.21 -7.09
CA ARG A 185 15.46 -5.44 -7.30
C ARG A 185 14.78 -5.66 -5.96
N LEU A 186 14.01 -4.69 -5.50
CA LEU A 186 13.18 -4.80 -4.29
C LEU A 186 11.70 -4.73 -4.70
N GLY A 187 10.92 -5.74 -4.40
CA GLY A 187 9.52 -5.75 -4.82
C GLY A 187 8.84 -7.10 -4.69
N ALA A 188 7.73 -7.24 -5.39
CA ALA A 188 6.96 -8.48 -5.40
C ALA A 188 6.29 -8.73 -6.76
N SER A 189 6.00 -10.00 -7.02
CA SER A 189 5.11 -10.44 -8.10
C SER A 189 3.82 -11.02 -7.53
N LEU A 190 2.72 -10.80 -8.25
CA LEU A 190 1.38 -11.18 -7.86
C LEU A 190 0.67 -11.93 -9.00
N ASP A 191 -0.22 -12.85 -8.65
CA ASP A 191 -1.17 -13.44 -9.58
C ASP A 191 -2.53 -12.77 -9.41
N MET A 192 -2.96 -12.03 -10.41
CA MET A 192 -4.22 -11.30 -10.43
C MET A 192 -5.32 -12.00 -11.25
N THR A 193 -5.03 -13.17 -11.81
CA THR A 193 -5.89 -13.85 -12.79
C THR A 193 -7.33 -14.01 -12.30
N SER A 194 -7.50 -14.41 -11.05
CA SER A 194 -8.83 -14.66 -10.47
C SER A 194 -9.72 -13.43 -10.32
N LEU A 195 -9.16 -12.22 -10.44
CA LEU A 195 -9.93 -10.98 -10.38
C LEU A 195 -10.78 -10.74 -11.61
N PHE A 196 -10.44 -11.35 -12.75
CA PHE A 196 -11.00 -11.01 -14.06
C PHE A 196 -11.94 -12.08 -14.62
N GLY A 197 -12.31 -13.08 -13.81
CA GLY A 197 -13.26 -14.13 -14.20
C GLY A 197 -12.82 -14.87 -15.45
N SER A 198 -13.74 -14.96 -16.43
CA SER A 198 -13.49 -15.59 -17.74
C SER A 198 -12.87 -14.67 -18.78
N ASN A 199 -12.61 -13.40 -18.46
CA ASN A 199 -12.05 -12.43 -19.42
C ASN A 199 -10.57 -12.68 -19.70
N LEU A 200 -9.81 -13.09 -18.70
CA LEU A 200 -8.38 -13.36 -18.84
C LEU A 200 -8.04 -14.80 -18.44
N LYS A 201 -7.19 -15.43 -19.23
CA LYS A 201 -6.57 -16.72 -18.93
C LYS A 201 -5.42 -16.56 -17.95
N LYS A 202 -4.73 -15.42 -17.99
CA LYS A 202 -3.60 -15.08 -17.13
C LYS A 202 -3.52 -13.57 -16.92
N ALA A 203 -3.26 -13.15 -15.70
CA ALA A 203 -2.87 -11.79 -15.37
C ALA A 203 -1.87 -11.83 -14.21
N THR A 204 -0.64 -11.39 -14.44
CA THR A 204 0.39 -11.27 -13.40
C THR A 204 0.94 -9.87 -13.39
N ARG A 205 1.28 -9.39 -12.20
CA ARG A 205 1.90 -8.07 -11.99
C ARG A 205 3.20 -8.22 -11.24
N GLU A 206 4.22 -7.51 -11.68
CA GLU A 206 5.41 -7.22 -10.88
C GLU A 206 5.43 -5.73 -10.52
N VAL A 207 5.74 -5.42 -9.27
CA VAL A 207 6.02 -4.06 -8.80
C VAL A 207 7.39 -4.09 -8.15
N VAL A 208 8.37 -3.44 -8.76
CA VAL A 208 9.77 -3.56 -8.38
C VAL A 208 10.47 -2.20 -8.38
N LEU A 209 11.06 -1.84 -7.25
CA LEU A 209 12.04 -0.76 -7.18
C LEU A 209 13.37 -1.26 -7.72
N VAL A 210 13.84 -0.69 -8.83
CA VAL A 210 15.04 -1.12 -9.53
C VAL A 210 16.21 -0.23 -9.14
N LYS A 211 17.26 -0.83 -8.55
CA LYS A 211 18.52 -0.17 -8.14
C LYS A 211 18.31 1.10 -7.32
N GLU A 212 17.19 1.19 -6.59
CA GLU A 212 16.78 2.40 -5.86
C GLU A 212 16.79 3.68 -6.75
N ARG A 213 16.35 3.56 -8.00
CA ARG A 213 16.32 4.67 -8.96
C ARG A 213 14.95 4.94 -9.54
N TYR A 214 14.18 3.90 -9.84
CA TYR A 214 12.83 4.02 -10.37
C TYR A 214 11.97 2.83 -9.98
N LEU A 215 10.66 3.04 -9.94
CA LEU A 215 9.67 1.98 -9.79
C LEU A 215 9.30 1.45 -11.16
N GLN A 216 9.36 0.15 -11.34
CA GLN A 216 8.88 -0.56 -12.52
C GLN A 216 7.62 -1.35 -12.15
N VAL A 217 6.54 -1.13 -12.90
CA VAL A 217 5.32 -1.94 -12.83
C VAL A 217 5.18 -2.67 -14.16
N THR A 218 5.16 -4.00 -14.11
CA THR A 218 5.06 -4.84 -15.31
C THR A 218 3.85 -5.73 -15.20
N ASP A 219 2.92 -5.60 -16.13
CA ASP A 219 1.74 -6.44 -16.25
C ASP A 219 1.85 -7.37 -17.44
N GLN A 220 1.62 -8.67 -17.21
CA GLN A 220 1.50 -9.67 -18.26
C GLN A 220 0.08 -10.19 -18.27
N VAL A 221 -0.63 -9.97 -19.36
CA VAL A 221 -2.03 -10.38 -19.52
C VAL A 221 -2.21 -11.27 -20.75
N GLN A 222 -3.08 -12.27 -20.61
CA GLN A 222 -3.48 -13.16 -21.68
C GLN A 222 -5.02 -13.27 -21.71
N ALA A 223 -5.63 -12.86 -22.80
CA ALA A 223 -7.07 -12.99 -22.99
C ALA A 223 -7.52 -14.46 -23.04
N ALA A 224 -8.75 -14.76 -22.60
CA ALA A 224 -9.30 -16.10 -22.51
C ALA A 224 -10.10 -16.50 -23.78
N GLY A 225 -9.62 -16.12 -24.96
CA GLY A 225 -10.22 -16.51 -26.25
C GLY A 225 -10.92 -15.39 -27.00
N GLN A 226 -11.39 -14.34 -26.34
CA GLN A 226 -11.92 -13.13 -26.97
C GLN A 226 -11.01 -11.93 -26.65
N PRO A 227 -10.92 -10.93 -27.55
CA PRO A 227 -10.20 -9.70 -27.27
C PRO A 227 -10.70 -9.04 -25.99
N ALA A 228 -9.79 -8.55 -25.16
CA ALA A 228 -10.11 -7.85 -23.93
C ALA A 228 -9.51 -6.44 -23.92
N SER A 229 -10.30 -5.47 -23.51
CA SER A 229 -9.81 -4.11 -23.23
C SER A 229 -9.22 -4.07 -21.83
N VAL A 230 -7.98 -3.59 -21.70
CA VAL A 230 -7.30 -3.47 -20.42
C VAL A 230 -6.97 -2.01 -20.15
N ARG A 231 -7.47 -1.48 -19.03
CA ARG A 231 -7.12 -0.16 -18.51
C ARG A 231 -6.17 -0.30 -17.34
N TRP A 232 -5.01 0.33 -17.44
CA TRP A 232 -4.09 0.53 -16.32
C TRP A 232 -4.42 1.86 -15.64
N THR A 233 -4.54 1.86 -14.31
CA THR A 233 -4.91 3.04 -13.54
C THR A 233 -3.83 3.35 -12.52
N MET A 234 -3.46 4.63 -12.40
CA MET A 234 -2.66 5.17 -11.30
C MET A 234 -3.35 6.44 -10.76
N VAL A 235 -3.67 6.42 -9.49
CA VAL A 235 -4.29 7.54 -8.78
C VAL A 235 -3.19 8.45 -8.24
N THR A 236 -3.27 9.73 -8.57
CA THR A 236 -2.31 10.72 -8.12
C THR A 236 -2.99 12.05 -7.80
N SER A 237 -2.42 12.80 -6.86
CA SER A 237 -2.78 14.21 -6.62
C SER A 237 -1.77 15.18 -7.25
N ALA A 238 -0.80 14.67 -8.02
CA ALA A 238 0.09 15.50 -8.81
C ALA A 238 -0.60 16.02 -10.07
N THR A 239 -0.16 17.15 -10.57
CA THR A 239 -0.63 17.72 -11.84
C THR A 239 0.03 16.99 -13.01
N PRO A 240 -0.74 16.29 -13.86
CA PRO A 240 -0.19 15.58 -15.00
C PRO A 240 -0.02 16.51 -16.21
N LYS A 241 1.04 16.29 -16.98
CA LYS A 241 1.28 16.89 -18.29
C LYS A 241 1.77 15.80 -19.25
N LEU A 242 1.05 15.57 -20.31
CA LEU A 242 1.48 14.69 -21.40
C LEU A 242 2.64 15.37 -22.15
N LEU A 243 3.79 14.74 -22.20
CA LEU A 243 4.97 15.24 -22.93
C LEU A 243 5.00 14.69 -24.35
N ASP A 244 4.68 13.41 -24.49
CA ASP A 244 4.59 12.70 -25.77
C ASP A 244 3.62 11.51 -25.63
N SER A 245 3.53 10.62 -26.65
CA SER A 245 2.62 9.46 -26.64
C SER A 245 2.91 8.42 -25.56
N HIS A 246 4.07 8.49 -24.88
CA HIS A 246 4.52 7.47 -23.93
C HIS A 246 4.95 8.07 -22.59
N THR A 247 5.05 9.40 -22.49
CA THR A 247 5.63 10.05 -21.31
C THR A 247 4.66 11.06 -20.70
N ILE A 248 4.38 10.88 -19.41
CA ILE A 248 3.61 11.83 -18.60
C ILE A 248 4.55 12.41 -17.54
N GLU A 249 4.68 13.73 -17.49
CA GLU A 249 5.30 14.44 -16.36
C GLU A 249 4.24 14.71 -15.29
N LEU A 250 4.51 14.27 -14.08
CA LEU A 250 3.75 14.61 -12.89
C LEU A 250 4.48 15.68 -12.10
N THR A 251 3.80 16.76 -11.71
CA THR A 251 4.36 17.83 -10.90
C THR A 251 3.61 17.95 -9.58
N LYS A 252 4.35 17.92 -8.46
CA LYS A 252 3.79 18.11 -7.12
C LYS A 252 4.87 18.63 -6.16
N GLU A 253 4.51 19.62 -5.32
CA GLU A 253 5.40 20.20 -4.30
C GLU A 253 6.76 20.64 -4.87
N GLY A 254 6.75 21.24 -6.07
CA GLY A 254 7.96 21.70 -6.76
C GLY A 254 8.85 20.60 -7.33
N LYS A 255 8.43 19.33 -7.24
CA LYS A 255 9.14 18.14 -7.74
C LYS A 255 8.46 17.57 -8.96
N LYS A 256 9.21 16.79 -9.72
CA LYS A 256 8.75 16.14 -10.95
C LYS A 256 9.02 14.65 -10.94
N LEU A 257 8.08 13.88 -11.49
CA LEU A 257 8.20 12.46 -11.77
C LEU A 257 7.77 12.20 -13.21
N HIS A 258 8.54 11.41 -13.93
CA HIS A 258 8.14 10.93 -15.26
C HIS A 258 7.57 9.51 -15.15
N VAL A 259 6.41 9.32 -15.75
CA VAL A 259 5.81 8.00 -15.99
C VAL A 259 5.98 7.72 -17.48
N ILE A 260 6.65 6.60 -17.80
CA ILE A 260 7.06 6.21 -19.15
C ILE A 260 6.45 4.85 -19.48
#